data_347b00b8741bbb5163c045d1774083fe
#
_entry.id   347b00b8741bbb5163c045d1774083fe
#
_cell.length_a   1.000
_cell.length_b   1.000
_cell.length_c   1.000
_cell.angle_alpha   90.00
_cell.angle_beta   90.00
_cell.angle_gamma   90.00
#
_symmetry.space_group_name_H-M   'P 1'
#
loop_
_entity.id
_entity.type
_entity.pdbx_description
1 polymer ?
#
loop_
_entity_poly.entity_id
_entity_poly.type
_entity_poly.pdbx_seq_one_letter_code
_entity_poly.pdbx_strand_id
1 'polypeptide(L)'
;MSTISIVGAGNVARGIATRSVAAGYGVQLLVRDEAKGKALASQLGNGVTVGTIGGPITGDIVVLAIPYSAVSEVIRPLGSLSGRTLIDATNPINAESTGLATTPGTSGAEAIAALAPEAHVVKAFNTVFAGNMVAGQKNGQPLDLFIAADDEAARTAVIAFGEKTGFRVIDTGALSQSATLEALAWLHMQLQFTRGTNFASAIAIID
;
A
#
# COMPACT_ATOMS: atom_id res chain seq x y z
N MET A 1 16.62 -6.94 12.63
CA MET A 1 16.17 -6.51 11.28
C MET A 1 14.68 -6.27 11.39
N SER A 2 14.21 -5.07 11.09
CA SER A 2 12.78 -4.76 11.15
C SER A 2 12.05 -5.52 10.05
N THR A 3 10.86 -6.05 10.34
CA THR A 3 10.04 -6.83 9.41
C THR A 3 8.80 -6.03 9.01
N ILE A 4 8.43 -6.12 7.74
CA ILE A 4 7.18 -5.58 7.18
C ILE A 4 6.28 -6.77 6.82
N SER A 5 5.03 -6.76 7.28
CA SER A 5 4.03 -7.76 6.90
C SER A 5 3.17 -7.21 5.76
N ILE A 6 3.13 -7.89 4.63
CA ILE A 6 2.37 -7.48 3.45
C ILE A 6 1.24 -8.48 3.22
N VAL A 7 0.01 -7.99 3.26
CA VAL A 7 -1.19 -8.77 3.00
C VAL A 7 -1.45 -8.76 1.49
N GLY A 8 -1.26 -9.91 0.85
CA GLY A 8 -1.41 -10.09 -0.59
C GLY A 8 -0.11 -10.53 -1.29
N ALA A 9 -0.26 -10.99 -2.54
CA ALA A 9 0.84 -11.38 -3.42
C ALA A 9 0.60 -10.91 -4.87
N GLY A 10 -0.12 -9.80 -5.03
CA GLY A 10 -0.36 -9.16 -6.32
C GLY A 10 0.79 -8.23 -6.74
N ASN A 11 0.57 -7.47 -7.81
CA ASN A 11 1.59 -6.57 -8.37
C ASN A 11 2.00 -5.45 -7.39
N VAL A 12 1.07 -4.89 -6.62
CA VAL A 12 1.36 -3.88 -5.59
C VAL A 12 2.20 -4.50 -4.47
N ALA A 13 1.79 -5.67 -3.95
CA ALA A 13 2.56 -6.41 -2.94
C ALA A 13 3.99 -6.69 -3.43
N ARG A 14 4.15 -7.14 -4.68
CA ARG A 14 5.46 -7.36 -5.30
C ARG A 14 6.30 -6.09 -5.33
N GLY A 15 5.72 -4.96 -5.72
CA GLY A 15 6.43 -3.69 -5.78
C GLY A 15 6.96 -3.25 -4.42
N ILE A 16 6.08 -3.23 -3.40
CA ILE A 16 6.43 -2.85 -2.04
C ILE A 16 7.45 -3.84 -1.46
N ALA A 17 7.24 -5.15 -1.62
CA ALA A 17 8.16 -6.18 -1.12
C ALA A 17 9.56 -6.06 -1.77
N THR A 18 9.64 -5.83 -3.09
CA THR A 18 10.91 -5.63 -3.80
C THR A 18 11.70 -4.46 -3.18
N ARG A 19 11.05 -3.34 -2.96
CA ARG A 19 11.67 -2.16 -2.36
C ARG A 19 12.07 -2.38 -0.91
N SER A 20 11.22 -3.09 -0.15
CA SER A 20 11.50 -3.43 1.25
C SER A 20 12.73 -4.32 1.39
N VAL A 21 12.83 -5.39 0.58
CA VAL A 21 14.02 -6.28 0.58
C VAL A 21 15.29 -5.51 0.18
N ALA A 22 15.20 -4.69 -0.87
CA ALA A 22 16.33 -3.87 -1.31
C ALA A 22 16.82 -2.88 -0.23
N ALA A 23 15.90 -2.40 0.63
CA ALA A 23 16.19 -1.53 1.76
C ALA A 23 16.64 -2.28 3.03
N GLY A 24 16.75 -3.61 2.97
CA GLY A 24 17.22 -4.45 4.09
C GLY A 24 16.15 -4.75 5.14
N TYR A 25 14.86 -4.66 4.79
CA TYR A 25 13.80 -5.18 5.66
C TYR A 25 13.60 -6.68 5.46
N GLY A 26 13.25 -7.39 6.54
CA GLY A 26 12.56 -8.67 6.42
C GLY A 26 11.15 -8.47 5.88
N VAL A 27 10.66 -9.37 5.05
CA VAL A 27 9.30 -9.30 4.50
C VAL A 27 8.54 -10.56 4.85
N GLN A 28 7.35 -10.41 5.42
CA GLN A 28 6.37 -11.47 5.57
C GLN A 28 5.22 -11.24 4.59
N LEU A 29 4.96 -12.21 3.73
CA LEU A 29 3.78 -12.21 2.86
C LEU A 29 2.66 -13.00 3.55
N LEU A 30 1.53 -12.35 3.83
CA LEU A 30 0.32 -12.98 4.36
C LEU A 30 -0.68 -13.16 3.21
N VAL A 31 -0.95 -14.41 2.86
CA VAL A 31 -1.69 -14.74 1.64
C VAL A 31 -2.82 -15.75 1.88
N ARG A 32 -3.82 -15.75 1.00
CA ARG A 32 -4.84 -16.81 0.93
C ARG A 32 -4.35 -17.98 0.08
N ASP A 33 -3.62 -17.70 -0.99
CA ASP A 33 -3.05 -18.67 -1.92
C ASP A 33 -1.56 -18.82 -1.63
N GLU A 34 -1.21 -19.87 -0.91
CA GLU A 34 0.16 -20.14 -0.48
C GLU A 34 1.11 -20.36 -1.67
N ALA A 35 0.63 -20.95 -2.77
CA ALA A 35 1.44 -21.17 -3.96
C ALA A 35 1.88 -19.85 -4.59
N LYS A 36 0.96 -18.86 -4.69
CA LYS A 36 1.29 -17.50 -5.16
C LYS A 36 2.26 -16.80 -4.22
N GLY A 37 2.07 -16.95 -2.90
CA GLY A 37 2.99 -16.39 -1.90
C GLY A 37 4.39 -16.95 -2.05
N LYS A 38 4.54 -18.28 -2.16
CA LYS A 38 5.82 -18.97 -2.34
C LYS A 38 6.49 -18.57 -3.66
N ALA A 39 5.73 -18.47 -4.75
CA ALA A 39 6.26 -18.02 -6.04
C ALA A 39 6.84 -16.60 -5.96
N LEU A 40 6.13 -15.67 -5.30
CA LEU A 40 6.62 -14.32 -5.09
C LEU A 40 7.85 -14.29 -4.17
N ALA A 41 7.82 -15.03 -3.05
CA ALA A 41 8.95 -15.12 -2.13
C ALA A 41 10.21 -15.65 -2.82
N SER A 42 10.06 -16.67 -3.66
CA SER A 42 11.18 -17.21 -4.46
C SER A 42 11.79 -16.19 -5.43
N GLN A 43 10.96 -15.32 -6.01
CA GLN A 43 11.44 -14.23 -6.88
C GLN A 43 12.18 -13.13 -6.13
N LEU A 44 11.76 -12.85 -4.89
CA LEU A 44 12.32 -11.79 -4.05
C LEU A 44 13.60 -12.22 -3.33
N GLY A 45 13.81 -13.52 -3.15
CA GLY A 45 15.01 -14.09 -2.54
C GLY A 45 14.98 -14.17 -1.02
N ASN A 46 16.16 -14.16 -0.41
CA ASN A 46 16.34 -14.34 1.03
C ASN A 46 15.72 -13.17 1.83
N GLY A 47 15.20 -13.48 3.01
CA GLY A 47 14.55 -12.50 3.90
C GLY A 47 13.04 -12.37 3.70
N VAL A 48 12.45 -13.15 2.80
CA VAL A 48 11.01 -13.21 2.60
C VAL A 48 10.43 -14.50 3.16
N THR A 49 9.43 -14.37 4.03
CA THR A 49 8.67 -15.49 4.59
C THR A 49 7.25 -15.46 4.07
N VAL A 50 6.58 -16.60 4.07
CA VAL A 50 5.18 -16.73 3.66
C VAL A 50 4.37 -17.28 4.83
N GLY A 51 3.27 -16.62 5.11
CA GLY A 51 2.27 -17.05 6.08
C GLY A 51 0.87 -16.98 5.48
N THR A 52 -0.10 -17.50 6.20
CA THR A 52 -1.52 -17.43 5.84
C THR A 52 -2.18 -16.24 6.52
N ILE A 53 -3.23 -15.69 5.91
CA ILE A 53 -4.13 -14.75 6.58
C ILE A 53 -4.76 -15.47 7.79
N GLY A 54 -4.69 -14.85 8.98
CA GLY A 54 -5.06 -15.48 10.25
C GLY A 54 -3.89 -16.11 11.01
N GLY A 55 -2.73 -16.22 10.39
CA GLY A 55 -1.48 -16.59 11.07
C GLY A 55 -0.82 -15.41 11.80
N PRO A 56 0.29 -15.67 12.50
CA PRO A 56 1.00 -14.63 13.24
C PRO A 56 1.51 -13.49 12.34
N ILE A 57 1.29 -12.24 12.74
CA ILE A 57 1.86 -11.05 12.11
C ILE A 57 3.19 -10.74 12.80
N THR A 58 4.27 -10.69 12.04
CA THR A 58 5.63 -10.46 12.57
C THR A 58 6.12 -9.03 12.43
N GLY A 59 5.53 -8.23 11.53
CA GLY A 59 5.91 -6.84 11.29
C GLY A 59 5.12 -5.85 12.15
N ASP A 60 5.76 -4.77 12.56
CA ASP A 60 5.10 -3.63 13.20
C ASP A 60 4.33 -2.76 12.19
N ILE A 61 4.79 -2.77 10.94
CA ILE A 61 4.10 -2.20 9.80
C ILE A 61 3.41 -3.33 9.02
N VAL A 62 2.11 -3.21 8.84
CA VAL A 62 1.26 -4.12 8.05
C VAL A 62 0.75 -3.38 6.82
N VAL A 63 0.89 -3.95 5.64
CA VAL A 63 0.47 -3.31 4.39
C VAL A 63 -0.69 -4.08 3.77
N LEU A 64 -1.81 -3.43 3.52
CA LEU A 64 -2.92 -3.97 2.75
C LEU A 64 -2.66 -3.76 1.25
N ALA A 65 -2.11 -4.78 0.59
CA ALA A 65 -1.84 -4.78 -0.85
C ALA A 65 -2.77 -5.76 -1.59
N ILE A 66 -4.07 -5.61 -1.34
CA ILE A 66 -5.18 -6.40 -1.88
C ILE A 66 -6.21 -5.49 -2.56
N PRO A 67 -7.14 -6.00 -3.37
CA PRO A 67 -8.28 -5.21 -3.82
C PRO A 67 -9.10 -4.67 -2.65
N TYR A 68 -9.57 -3.41 -2.74
CA TYR A 68 -10.38 -2.79 -1.69
C TYR A 68 -11.61 -3.63 -1.32
N SER A 69 -12.27 -4.23 -2.31
CA SER A 69 -13.44 -5.10 -2.11
C SER A 69 -13.19 -6.32 -1.22
N ALA A 70 -11.93 -6.73 -1.06
CA ALA A 70 -11.55 -7.86 -0.21
C ALA A 70 -11.18 -7.45 1.22
N VAL A 71 -11.07 -6.14 1.51
CA VAL A 71 -10.55 -5.65 2.80
C VAL A 71 -11.42 -6.10 3.98
N SER A 72 -12.74 -5.94 3.88
CA SER A 72 -13.67 -6.29 4.97
C SER A 72 -13.61 -7.79 5.36
N GLU A 73 -13.37 -8.65 4.38
CA GLU A 73 -13.22 -10.09 4.61
C GLU A 73 -11.86 -10.47 5.20
N VAL A 74 -10.84 -9.63 4.96
CA VAL A 74 -9.45 -9.92 5.33
C VAL A 74 -9.07 -9.32 6.69
N ILE A 75 -9.56 -8.13 7.04
CA ILE A 75 -9.16 -7.44 8.28
C ILE A 75 -9.46 -8.28 9.53
N ARG A 76 -10.66 -8.82 9.64
CA ARG A 76 -11.03 -9.63 10.81
C ARG A 76 -10.15 -10.87 10.99
N PRO A 77 -9.92 -11.70 9.95
CA PRO A 77 -9.02 -12.84 10.05
C PRO A 77 -7.55 -12.49 10.33
N LEU A 78 -7.09 -11.26 10.06
CA LEU A 78 -5.71 -10.88 10.40
C LEU A 78 -5.38 -10.96 11.89
N GLY A 79 -6.40 -10.98 12.76
CA GLY A 79 -6.22 -10.97 14.21
C GLY A 79 -5.91 -9.56 14.74
N SER A 80 -5.21 -9.47 15.88
CA SER A 80 -4.96 -8.17 16.50
C SER A 80 -3.97 -7.31 15.70
N LEU A 81 -4.43 -6.11 15.39
CA LEU A 81 -3.64 -5.03 14.79
C LEU A 81 -3.31 -3.94 15.83
N SER A 82 -3.55 -4.21 17.11
CA SER A 82 -3.37 -3.25 18.19
C SER A 82 -1.96 -2.67 18.22
N GLY A 83 -1.88 -1.34 18.18
CA GLY A 83 -0.63 -0.59 18.18
C GLY A 83 0.22 -0.72 16.91
N ARG A 84 -0.28 -1.42 15.86
CA ARG A 84 0.45 -1.55 14.59
C ARG A 84 0.12 -0.41 13.65
N THR A 85 1.09 -0.04 12.84
CA THR A 85 0.86 0.83 11.68
C THR A 85 0.27 0.01 10.55
N LEU A 86 -0.94 0.37 10.10
CA LEU A 86 -1.65 -0.29 9.00
C LEU A 86 -1.62 0.61 7.76
N ILE A 87 -0.77 0.28 6.80
CA ILE A 87 -0.71 0.99 5.53
C ILE A 87 -1.84 0.50 4.62
N ASP A 88 -2.71 1.43 4.22
CA ASP A 88 -3.71 1.20 3.19
C ASP A 88 -3.16 1.60 1.81
N ALA A 89 -2.82 0.61 0.99
CA ALA A 89 -2.38 0.80 -0.39
C ALA A 89 -3.51 0.56 -1.41
N THR A 90 -4.75 0.45 -0.96
CA THR A 90 -5.90 0.13 -1.83
C THR A 90 -6.46 1.36 -2.53
N ASN A 91 -7.28 1.15 -3.55
CA ASN A 91 -8.16 2.15 -4.13
C ASN A 91 -9.58 1.59 -4.14
N PRO A 92 -10.57 2.32 -3.61
CA PRO A 92 -11.96 1.88 -3.53
C PRO A 92 -12.66 2.06 -4.88
N ILE A 93 -12.24 1.30 -5.89
CA ILE A 93 -12.85 1.33 -7.23
C ILE A 93 -14.12 0.48 -7.20
N ASN A 94 -15.22 0.97 -7.78
CA ASN A 94 -16.46 0.23 -7.88
C ASN A 94 -16.34 -0.99 -8.83
N ALA A 95 -17.27 -1.93 -8.71
CA ALA A 95 -17.22 -3.20 -9.45
C ALA A 95 -17.23 -2.99 -10.98
N GLU A 96 -17.92 -1.94 -11.44
CA GLU A 96 -18.04 -1.57 -12.85
C GLU A 96 -16.81 -0.84 -13.39
N SER A 97 -15.83 -0.51 -12.51
CA SER A 97 -14.63 0.27 -12.85
C SER A 97 -14.95 1.63 -13.50
N THR A 98 -16.04 2.26 -13.08
CA THR A 98 -16.53 3.54 -13.59
C THR A 98 -16.33 4.72 -12.63
N GLY A 99 -15.89 4.43 -11.38
CA GLY A 99 -15.69 5.43 -10.34
C GLY A 99 -15.19 4.83 -9.03
N LEU A 100 -15.17 5.68 -8.00
CA LEU A 100 -14.91 5.23 -6.64
C LEU A 100 -16.19 4.65 -6.02
N ALA A 101 -16.03 3.66 -5.16
CA ALA A 101 -17.12 3.02 -4.41
C ALA A 101 -17.48 3.77 -3.12
N THR A 102 -16.71 4.79 -2.75
CA THR A 102 -16.94 5.61 -1.56
C THR A 102 -17.91 6.74 -1.83
N THR A 103 -18.64 7.18 -0.80
CA THR A 103 -19.46 8.38 -0.86
C THR A 103 -18.57 9.62 -1.01
N PRO A 104 -18.97 10.65 -1.79
CA PRO A 104 -18.20 11.88 -1.88
C PRO A 104 -17.86 12.48 -0.50
N GLY A 105 -16.59 12.83 -0.30
CA GLY A 105 -16.07 13.36 0.96
C GLY A 105 -15.67 12.30 2.00
N THR A 106 -15.81 11.01 1.68
CA THR A 106 -15.30 9.90 2.49
C THR A 106 -14.24 9.11 1.74
N SER A 107 -13.46 8.31 2.45
CA SER A 107 -12.40 7.51 1.86
C SER A 107 -12.48 6.03 2.26
N GLY A 108 -11.88 5.18 1.43
CA GLY A 108 -11.63 3.79 1.78
C GLY A 108 -10.75 3.64 3.01
N ALA A 109 -9.76 4.52 3.18
CA ALA A 109 -8.87 4.49 4.34
C ALA A 109 -9.62 4.78 5.67
N GLU A 110 -10.54 5.74 5.69
CA GLU A 110 -11.38 6.02 6.87
C GLU A 110 -12.31 4.84 7.17
N ALA A 111 -12.86 4.19 6.14
CA ALA A 111 -13.64 2.97 6.31
C ALA A 111 -12.80 1.82 6.87
N ILE A 112 -11.54 1.69 6.46
CA ILE A 112 -10.58 0.71 7.00
C ILE A 112 -10.26 1.04 8.46
N ALA A 113 -10.05 2.31 8.82
CA ALA A 113 -9.83 2.73 10.19
C ALA A 113 -11.01 2.36 11.10
N ALA A 114 -12.23 2.51 10.61
CA ALA A 114 -13.42 2.08 11.34
C ALA A 114 -13.52 0.55 11.53
N LEU A 115 -12.96 -0.25 10.60
CA LEU A 115 -12.91 -1.70 10.71
C LEU A 115 -11.79 -2.20 11.63
N ALA A 116 -10.74 -1.41 11.81
CA ALA A 116 -9.55 -1.74 12.62
C ALA A 116 -9.22 -0.59 13.60
N PRO A 117 -10.12 -0.27 14.56
CA PRO A 117 -9.98 0.93 15.41
C PRO A 117 -8.78 0.89 16.36
N GLU A 118 -8.17 -0.26 16.53
CA GLU A 118 -6.97 -0.49 17.33
C GLU A 118 -5.66 -0.29 16.56
N ALA A 119 -5.73 -0.14 15.22
CA ALA A 119 -4.59 0.11 14.35
C ALA A 119 -4.44 1.60 14.03
N HIS A 120 -3.22 2.03 13.77
CA HIS A 120 -2.93 3.37 13.26
C HIS A 120 -2.89 3.32 11.73
N VAL A 121 -3.99 3.73 11.08
CA VAL A 121 -4.11 3.67 9.61
C VAL A 121 -3.35 4.80 8.96
N VAL A 122 -2.55 4.46 7.94
CA VAL A 122 -1.85 5.40 7.08
C VAL A 122 -2.19 5.07 5.62
N LYS A 123 -2.77 6.01 4.90
CA LYS A 123 -2.91 5.93 3.45
C LYS A 123 -1.56 6.13 2.79
N ALA A 124 -1.11 5.18 1.95
CA ALA A 124 0.13 5.30 1.18
C ALA A 124 0.14 4.33 -0.01
N PHE A 125 0.99 4.58 -1.01
CA PHE A 125 1.22 3.74 -2.20
C PHE A 125 0.07 3.68 -3.22
N ASN A 126 -1.11 4.16 -2.91
CA ASN A 126 -2.29 4.05 -3.77
C ASN A 126 -2.17 4.85 -5.08
N THR A 127 -1.35 5.91 -5.12
CA THR A 127 -1.11 6.76 -6.29
C THR A 127 0.03 6.27 -7.18
N VAL A 128 0.80 5.26 -6.73
CA VAL A 128 1.95 4.71 -7.45
C VAL A 128 1.55 3.44 -8.20
N PHE A 129 1.71 3.42 -9.52
CA PHE A 129 1.45 2.22 -10.30
C PHE A 129 2.49 1.12 -10.00
N ALA A 130 2.00 -0.10 -9.83
CA ALA A 130 2.79 -1.25 -9.41
C ALA A 130 4.03 -1.52 -10.30
N GLY A 131 3.92 -1.26 -11.61
CA GLY A 131 5.04 -1.42 -12.54
C GLY A 131 6.20 -0.47 -12.24
N ASN A 132 5.89 0.78 -11.91
CA ASN A 132 6.90 1.79 -11.55
C ASN A 132 7.43 1.55 -10.12
N MET A 133 6.59 1.02 -9.23
CA MET A 133 6.94 0.78 -7.82
C MET A 133 8.13 -0.16 -7.66
N VAL A 134 8.26 -1.19 -8.50
CA VAL A 134 9.41 -2.10 -8.50
C VAL A 134 10.72 -1.35 -8.74
N ALA A 135 10.73 -0.41 -9.69
CA ALA A 135 11.90 0.41 -10.00
C ALA A 135 12.16 1.48 -8.92
N GLY A 136 11.12 1.96 -8.23
CA GLY A 136 11.19 3.04 -7.23
C GLY A 136 11.48 4.42 -7.83
N GLN A 137 11.62 4.50 -9.14
CA GLN A 137 11.97 5.72 -9.85
C GLN A 137 11.32 5.80 -11.24
N LYS A 138 11.23 6.99 -11.77
CA LYS A 138 10.83 7.26 -13.14
C LYS A 138 11.76 8.34 -13.74
N ASN A 139 12.36 8.05 -14.91
CA ASN A 139 13.29 8.95 -15.59
C ASN A 139 14.45 9.44 -14.68
N GLY A 140 14.98 8.58 -13.83
CA GLY A 140 16.07 8.89 -12.90
C GLY A 140 15.66 9.67 -11.64
N GLN A 141 14.35 9.96 -11.46
CA GLN A 141 13.83 10.64 -10.29
C GLN A 141 13.10 9.65 -9.38
N PRO A 142 13.25 9.72 -8.04
CA PRO A 142 12.41 8.97 -7.11
C PRO A 142 10.93 9.21 -7.38
N LEU A 143 10.11 8.19 -7.18
CA LEU A 143 8.65 8.35 -7.24
C LEU A 143 8.13 9.08 -6.00
N ASP A 144 7.16 9.97 -6.20
CA ASP A 144 6.45 10.60 -5.09
C ASP A 144 5.51 9.60 -4.43
N LEU A 145 5.64 9.46 -3.13
CA LEU A 145 4.79 8.67 -2.26
C LEU A 145 3.96 9.60 -1.39
N PHE A 146 2.73 9.88 -1.80
CA PHE A 146 1.80 10.67 -1.00
C PHE A 146 1.27 9.84 0.15
N ILE A 147 1.26 10.43 1.37
CA ILE A 147 0.73 9.79 2.57
C ILE A 147 -0.27 10.68 3.30
N ALA A 148 -1.21 10.05 4.01
CA ALA A 148 -2.15 10.72 4.92
C ALA A 148 -2.37 9.88 6.17
N ALA A 149 -2.33 10.48 7.37
CA ALA A 149 -2.50 9.78 8.63
C ALA A 149 -2.92 10.74 9.75
N ASP A 150 -3.65 10.24 10.76
CA ASP A 150 -3.97 11.01 11.95
C ASP A 150 -2.94 10.81 13.06
N ASP A 151 -2.44 9.56 13.24
CA ASP A 151 -1.44 9.24 14.25
C ASP A 151 -0.03 9.70 13.81
N GLU A 152 0.60 10.54 14.64
CA GLU A 152 1.91 11.13 14.32
C GLU A 152 3.05 10.09 14.32
N ALA A 153 3.00 9.11 15.21
CA ALA A 153 4.03 8.09 15.29
C ALA A 153 3.97 7.15 14.07
N ALA A 154 2.77 6.73 13.67
CA ALA A 154 2.56 5.93 12.46
C ALA A 154 2.94 6.71 11.20
N ARG A 155 2.59 8.00 11.12
CA ARG A 155 2.99 8.90 10.04
C ARG A 155 4.50 8.95 9.91
N THR A 156 5.22 9.21 10.99
CA THR A 156 6.69 9.26 11.04
C THR A 156 7.31 7.93 10.63
N ALA A 157 6.76 6.81 11.11
CA ALA A 157 7.24 5.48 10.74
C ALA A 157 7.09 5.19 9.24
N VAL A 158 5.97 5.63 8.63
CA VAL A 158 5.74 5.43 7.18
C VAL A 158 6.58 6.39 6.35
N ILE A 159 6.84 7.62 6.79
CA ILE A 159 7.81 8.52 6.15
C ILE A 159 9.18 7.85 6.09
N ALA A 160 9.70 7.42 7.24
CA ALA A 160 11.01 6.76 7.32
C ALA A 160 11.06 5.47 6.48
N PHE A 161 9.98 4.69 6.46
CA PHE A 161 9.86 3.50 5.61
C PHE A 161 9.89 3.86 4.11
N GLY A 162 9.10 4.85 3.69
CA GLY A 162 9.02 5.31 2.31
C GLY A 162 10.38 5.82 1.79
N GLU A 163 11.03 6.69 2.55
CA GLU A 163 12.34 7.24 2.21
C GLU A 163 13.41 6.16 2.11
N LYS A 164 13.48 5.26 3.11
CA LYS A 164 14.43 4.14 3.12
C LYS A 164 14.21 3.19 1.94
N THR A 165 12.98 3.03 1.49
CA THR A 165 12.63 2.22 0.32
C THR A 165 12.81 2.95 -1.01
N GLY A 166 13.29 4.22 -0.99
CA GLY A 166 13.74 4.99 -2.14
C GLY A 166 12.65 5.83 -2.80
N PHE A 167 11.59 6.18 -2.07
CA PHE A 167 10.56 7.12 -2.52
C PHE A 167 10.84 8.52 -1.97
N ARG A 168 10.36 9.55 -2.67
CA ARG A 168 10.22 10.90 -2.12
C ARG A 168 8.86 10.98 -1.44
N VAL A 169 8.85 11.04 -0.12
CA VAL A 169 7.59 11.03 0.65
C VAL A 169 7.00 12.45 0.72
N ILE A 170 5.71 12.56 0.39
CA ILE A 170 4.92 13.78 0.46
C ILE A 170 3.82 13.59 1.49
N ASP A 171 3.99 14.20 2.66
CA ASP A 171 2.96 14.21 3.69
C ASP A 171 1.82 15.16 3.32
N THR A 172 0.59 14.64 3.24
CA THR A 172 -0.60 15.41 2.90
C THR A 172 -1.46 15.75 4.12
N GLY A 173 -1.02 15.38 5.32
CA GLY A 173 -1.70 15.70 6.57
C GLY A 173 -2.63 14.60 7.07
N ALA A 174 -3.81 14.97 7.57
CA ALA A 174 -4.76 14.08 8.23
C ALA A 174 -5.27 12.95 7.33
N LEU A 175 -5.73 11.84 7.94
CA LEU A 175 -6.26 10.67 7.22
C LEU A 175 -7.43 11.03 6.28
N SER A 176 -8.19 12.08 6.59
CA SER A 176 -9.25 12.61 5.73
C SER A 176 -8.77 13.03 4.32
N GLN A 177 -7.47 13.36 4.15
CA GLN A 177 -6.89 13.61 2.82
C GLN A 177 -6.85 12.37 1.93
N SER A 178 -7.10 11.19 2.51
CA SER A 178 -7.17 9.94 1.73
C SER A 178 -8.24 10.00 0.64
N ALA A 179 -9.36 10.70 0.85
CA ALA A 179 -10.39 10.90 -0.17
C ALA A 179 -9.81 11.61 -1.42
N THR A 180 -8.97 12.63 -1.20
CA THR A 180 -8.27 13.35 -2.28
C THR A 180 -7.24 12.45 -2.97
N LEU A 181 -6.48 11.66 -2.21
CA LEU A 181 -5.49 10.74 -2.77
C LEU A 181 -6.13 9.61 -3.59
N GLU A 182 -7.30 9.12 -3.18
CA GLU A 182 -8.08 8.13 -3.92
C GLU A 182 -8.65 8.73 -5.21
N ALA A 183 -9.16 9.96 -5.17
CA ALA A 183 -9.60 10.69 -6.36
C ALA A 183 -8.45 10.98 -7.32
N LEU A 184 -7.27 11.35 -6.80
CA LEU A 184 -6.05 11.55 -7.59
C LEU A 184 -5.62 10.26 -8.29
N ALA A 185 -5.62 9.13 -7.56
CA ALA A 185 -5.31 7.83 -8.13
C ALA A 185 -6.33 7.44 -9.22
N TRP A 186 -7.60 7.68 -8.98
CA TRP A 186 -8.65 7.45 -9.97
C TRP A 186 -8.44 8.26 -11.24
N LEU A 187 -8.22 9.57 -11.12
CA LEU A 187 -7.88 10.44 -12.25
C LEU A 187 -6.65 9.93 -13.00
N HIS A 188 -5.60 9.56 -12.26
CA HIS A 188 -4.36 9.04 -12.86
C HIS A 188 -4.60 7.74 -13.66
N MET A 189 -5.46 6.84 -13.16
CA MET A 189 -5.87 5.64 -13.89
C MET A 189 -6.65 5.97 -15.16
N GLN A 190 -7.60 6.91 -15.12
CA GLN A 190 -8.35 7.34 -16.30
C GLN A 190 -7.43 7.90 -17.40
N LEU A 191 -6.42 8.67 -17.00
CA LEU A 191 -5.43 9.22 -17.93
C LEU A 191 -4.62 8.14 -18.65
N GLN A 192 -4.47 6.94 -18.08
CA GLN A 192 -3.78 5.84 -18.78
C GLN A 192 -4.54 5.40 -20.03
N PHE A 193 -5.86 5.32 -19.93
CA PHE A 193 -6.71 4.94 -21.05
C PHE A 193 -6.77 6.02 -22.12
N THR A 194 -6.92 7.29 -21.73
CA THR A 194 -7.01 8.40 -22.68
C THR A 194 -5.68 8.73 -23.36
N ARG A 195 -4.55 8.48 -22.70
CA ARG A 195 -3.20 8.76 -23.21
C ARG A 195 -2.47 7.52 -23.75
N GLY A 196 -3.00 6.32 -23.57
CA GLY A 196 -2.38 5.08 -24.02
C GLY A 196 -1.03 4.78 -23.35
N THR A 197 -0.84 5.21 -22.09
CA THR A 197 0.47 5.09 -21.40
C THR A 197 0.66 3.76 -20.66
N ASN A 198 -0.30 2.85 -20.75
CA ASN A 198 -0.23 1.49 -20.19
C ASN A 198 0.25 1.43 -18.73
N PHE A 199 -0.25 2.33 -17.87
CA PHE A 199 0.13 2.42 -16.45
C PHE A 199 1.64 2.66 -16.21
N ALA A 200 2.30 3.29 -17.17
CA ALA A 200 3.73 3.60 -17.10
C ALA A 200 4.04 5.03 -16.66
N SER A 201 3.03 5.91 -16.52
CA SER A 201 3.23 7.29 -16.03
C SER A 201 3.35 7.34 -14.50
N ALA A 202 3.83 8.46 -13.98
CA ALA A 202 3.88 8.76 -12.54
C ALA A 202 3.33 10.17 -12.29
N ILE A 203 2.84 10.41 -11.08
CA ILE A 203 2.52 11.75 -10.56
C ILE A 203 3.75 12.24 -9.82
N ALA A 204 4.10 13.51 -10.01
CA ALA A 204 5.20 14.14 -9.31
C ALA A 204 4.89 15.61 -9.01
N ILE A 205 5.38 16.08 -7.86
CA ILE A 205 5.48 17.50 -7.55
C ILE A 205 6.81 18.00 -8.14
N ILE A 206 6.74 19.04 -8.94
CA ILE A 206 7.92 19.67 -9.56
C ILE A 206 8.04 21.07 -8.96
N ASP A 207 9.13 21.33 -8.23
CA ASP A 207 9.47 22.60 -7.61
C ASP A 207 10.42 23.40 -8.52
#